data_f75f6bc9e245eddcfa4cab1171f06abd
#
_entry.id   f75f6bc9e245eddcfa4cab1171f06abd
#
_cell.length_a   1.000
_cell.length_b   1.000
_cell.length_c   1.000
_cell.angle_alpha   90.00
_cell.angle_beta   90.00
_cell.angle_gamma   90.00
#
_symmetry.space_group_name_H-M   'P 1'
#
loop_
_entity.id
_entity.type
_entity.pdbx_description
1 polymer ?
#
loop_
_entity_poly.entity_id
_entity_poly.type
_entity_poly.pdbx_seq_one_letter_code
_entity_poly.pdbx_strand_id
1 'polypeptide(L)'
;SGAATQTYTAQFDTNGGSAVDKVKTDKNGKIERPADPTKEGYIFVGWYSDSKLTKPFDFSAELTANSTLYAKWKENNEIILTIGSRKISVFGREIKNDVAPKIVNDRTMLPIRIVAESLGGTVTWNGELQRVTIQKGADVILITIGADTAYVNGTAVKLDAAAFVENGRTYLPLRFISETLGAQVAWNEAEKTVTITK
;
A
#
# COMPACT_ATOMS: atom_id res chain seq x y z
N SER A 1 -19.42 -35.09 -39.94
CA SER A 1 -18.23 -35.22 -39.08
C SER A 1 -17.70 -33.83 -38.73
N GLY A 2 -17.99 -33.28 -37.57
CA GLY A 2 -17.46 -32.02 -37.09
C GLY A 2 -15.96 -32.19 -36.91
N ALA A 3 -15.15 -31.30 -37.53
CA ALA A 3 -13.74 -31.24 -37.25
C ALA A 3 -13.55 -30.97 -35.73
N ALA A 4 -12.72 -31.78 -35.05
CA ALA A 4 -12.39 -31.53 -33.65
C ALA A 4 -11.74 -30.14 -33.56
N THR A 5 -12.36 -29.25 -32.79
CA THR A 5 -11.79 -27.91 -32.55
C THR A 5 -10.48 -28.11 -31.80
N GLN A 6 -9.38 -27.68 -32.41
CA GLN A 6 -8.08 -27.79 -31.80
C GLN A 6 -8.02 -26.88 -30.56
N THR A 7 -7.65 -27.45 -29.41
CA THR A 7 -7.52 -26.73 -28.17
C THR A 7 -6.05 -26.49 -27.83
N TYR A 8 -5.76 -25.30 -27.36
CA TYR A 8 -4.44 -24.92 -26.87
C TYR A 8 -4.45 -24.69 -25.36
N THR A 9 -3.32 -24.81 -24.73
CA THR A 9 -3.14 -24.63 -23.30
C THR A 9 -2.32 -23.39 -23.03
N ALA A 10 -2.83 -22.52 -22.14
CA ALA A 10 -2.07 -21.46 -21.53
C ALA A 10 -1.55 -21.89 -20.15
N GLN A 11 -0.25 -21.78 -19.93
CA GLN A 11 0.38 -21.90 -18.63
C GLN A 11 0.66 -20.51 -18.08
N PHE A 12 0.74 -20.39 -16.76
CA PHE A 12 0.97 -19.12 -16.08
C PHE A 12 2.23 -19.20 -15.25
N ASP A 13 3.26 -18.47 -15.67
CA ASP A 13 4.44 -18.22 -14.86
C ASP A 13 4.17 -16.99 -13.99
N THR A 14 3.99 -17.21 -12.71
CA THR A 14 3.62 -16.14 -11.77
C THR A 14 4.80 -15.28 -11.32
N ASN A 15 6.02 -15.56 -11.80
CA ASN A 15 7.24 -14.83 -11.42
C ASN A 15 7.36 -14.63 -9.89
N GLY A 16 7.15 -15.73 -9.15
CA GLY A 16 7.25 -15.76 -7.69
C GLY A 16 5.97 -15.38 -6.94
N GLY A 17 4.87 -15.21 -7.64
CA GLY A 17 3.54 -15.07 -7.03
C GLY A 17 2.88 -16.40 -6.70
N SER A 18 1.64 -16.34 -6.16
CA SER A 18 0.82 -17.53 -5.89
C SER A 18 0.54 -18.31 -7.17
N ALA A 19 0.44 -19.63 -7.06
CA ALA A 19 0.24 -20.51 -8.22
C ALA A 19 -1.09 -20.23 -8.92
N VAL A 20 -1.08 -20.31 -10.24
CA VAL A 20 -2.26 -20.20 -11.11
C VAL A 20 -2.31 -21.42 -12.01
N ASP A 21 -3.44 -22.10 -12.02
CA ASP A 21 -3.64 -23.31 -12.82
C ASP A 21 -3.66 -22.99 -14.31
N LYS A 22 -3.11 -23.91 -15.12
CA LYS A 22 -3.21 -23.82 -16.57
C LYS A 22 -4.66 -23.91 -17.03
N VAL A 23 -4.99 -23.22 -18.10
CA VAL A 23 -6.31 -23.23 -18.73
C VAL A 23 -6.22 -23.64 -20.18
N LYS A 24 -7.31 -24.23 -20.69
CA LYS A 24 -7.46 -24.57 -22.11
C LYS A 24 -8.35 -23.55 -22.80
N THR A 25 -8.14 -23.37 -24.11
CA THR A 25 -9.02 -22.57 -24.93
C THR A 25 -10.43 -23.14 -24.99
N ASP A 26 -11.41 -22.25 -25.06
CA ASP A 26 -12.79 -22.59 -25.37
C ASP A 26 -12.99 -22.89 -26.88
N LYS A 27 -14.24 -23.12 -27.26
CA LYS A 27 -14.61 -23.36 -28.68
C LYS A 27 -14.27 -22.20 -29.63
N ASN A 28 -14.05 -21.01 -29.11
CA ASN A 28 -13.68 -19.82 -29.88
C ASN A 28 -12.17 -19.54 -29.84
N GLY A 29 -11.37 -20.48 -29.32
CA GLY A 29 -9.92 -20.31 -29.21
C GLY A 29 -9.47 -19.35 -28.11
N LYS A 30 -10.37 -18.93 -27.20
CA LYS A 30 -10.07 -17.97 -26.14
C LYS A 30 -9.86 -18.67 -24.80
N ILE A 31 -9.09 -18.05 -23.93
CA ILE A 31 -8.92 -18.50 -22.56
C ILE A 31 -9.65 -17.57 -21.59
N GLU A 32 -10.19 -18.16 -20.53
CA GLU A 32 -10.71 -17.38 -19.42
C GLU A 32 -9.57 -16.74 -18.62
N ARG A 33 -9.75 -15.47 -18.24
CA ARG A 33 -8.78 -14.78 -17.38
C ARG A 33 -8.85 -15.40 -15.97
N PRO A 34 -7.72 -15.91 -15.43
CA PRO A 34 -7.69 -16.41 -14.06
C PRO A 34 -7.81 -15.28 -13.05
N ALA A 35 -8.14 -15.64 -11.80
CA ALA A 35 -8.02 -14.70 -10.68
C ALA A 35 -6.58 -14.19 -10.57
N ASP A 36 -6.42 -12.93 -10.20
CA ASP A 36 -5.11 -12.31 -10.07
C ASP A 36 -4.28 -13.03 -8.99
N PRO A 37 -3.04 -13.40 -9.28
CA PRO A 37 -2.14 -13.97 -8.29
C PRO A 37 -1.73 -12.90 -7.25
N THR A 38 -1.21 -13.35 -6.12
CA THR A 38 -0.70 -12.50 -5.05
C THR A 38 0.79 -12.71 -4.86
N LYS A 39 1.50 -11.64 -4.47
CA LYS A 39 2.92 -11.67 -4.12
C LYS A 39 3.16 -10.65 -3.01
N GLU A 40 3.71 -11.11 -1.89
CA GLU A 40 3.97 -10.22 -0.75
C GLU A 40 4.90 -9.08 -1.14
N GLY A 41 4.54 -7.85 -0.80
CA GLY A 41 5.32 -6.65 -1.13
C GLY A 41 5.17 -6.15 -2.57
N TYR A 42 4.28 -6.75 -3.37
CA TYR A 42 4.09 -6.39 -4.77
C TYR A 42 2.62 -6.23 -5.14
N ILE A 43 2.37 -5.45 -6.20
CA ILE A 43 1.07 -5.29 -6.84
C ILE A 43 1.11 -5.98 -8.21
N PHE A 44 0.11 -6.83 -8.48
CA PHE A 44 -0.03 -7.47 -9.78
C PHE A 44 -0.41 -6.43 -10.86
N VAL A 45 0.41 -6.36 -11.92
CA VAL A 45 0.18 -5.42 -13.02
C VAL A 45 -0.64 -6.06 -14.15
N GLY A 46 -0.38 -7.32 -14.45
CA GLY A 46 -1.07 -8.04 -15.52
C GLY A 46 -0.27 -9.23 -16.04
N TRP A 47 -0.88 -9.91 -17.01
CA TRP A 47 -0.26 -11.02 -17.74
C TRP A 47 0.37 -10.54 -19.04
N TYR A 48 1.53 -11.09 -19.37
CA TYR A 48 2.32 -10.75 -20.55
C TYR A 48 2.62 -11.99 -21.37
N SER A 49 2.64 -11.85 -22.69
CA SER A 49 2.92 -12.95 -23.62
C SER A 49 4.41 -13.25 -23.81
N ASP A 50 5.29 -12.43 -23.29
CA ASP A 50 6.73 -12.58 -23.36
C ASP A 50 7.40 -12.51 -21.99
N SER A 51 8.48 -13.25 -21.80
CA SER A 51 9.24 -13.29 -20.54
C SER A 51 9.96 -11.96 -20.21
N LYS A 52 10.11 -11.07 -21.20
CA LYS A 52 10.67 -9.72 -21.01
C LYS A 52 9.62 -8.73 -20.50
N LEU A 53 8.35 -9.14 -20.40
CA LEU A 53 7.24 -8.35 -19.88
C LEU A 53 7.03 -7.04 -20.67
N THR A 54 7.13 -7.12 -21.97
CA THR A 54 6.97 -5.98 -22.89
C THR A 54 5.63 -5.99 -23.62
N LYS A 55 4.99 -7.16 -23.75
CA LYS A 55 3.77 -7.36 -24.53
C LYS A 55 2.62 -7.80 -23.62
N PRO A 56 1.74 -6.89 -23.17
CA PRO A 56 0.54 -7.26 -22.42
C PRO A 56 -0.29 -8.28 -23.18
N PHE A 57 -0.80 -9.29 -22.50
CA PHE A 57 -1.66 -10.29 -23.11
C PHE A 57 -3.11 -9.81 -23.20
N ASP A 58 -3.69 -9.95 -24.38
CA ASP A 58 -5.10 -9.63 -24.63
C ASP A 58 -5.95 -10.92 -24.50
N PHE A 59 -6.74 -11.02 -23.42
CA PHE A 59 -7.65 -12.15 -23.20
C PHE A 59 -8.82 -12.22 -24.16
N SER A 60 -9.07 -11.19 -24.96
CA SER A 60 -10.06 -11.21 -26.03
C SER A 60 -9.55 -11.87 -27.32
N ALA A 61 -8.23 -12.00 -27.44
CA ALA A 61 -7.57 -12.61 -28.60
C ALA A 61 -7.61 -14.14 -28.55
N GLU A 62 -7.57 -14.78 -29.73
CA GLU A 62 -7.47 -16.22 -29.85
C GLU A 62 -6.03 -16.71 -29.65
N LEU A 63 -5.88 -17.81 -28.92
CA LEU A 63 -4.62 -18.54 -28.82
C LEU A 63 -4.47 -19.47 -30.03
N THR A 64 -3.39 -19.35 -30.75
CA THR A 64 -3.08 -20.15 -31.94
C THR A 64 -2.04 -21.25 -31.68
N ALA A 65 -1.49 -21.30 -30.45
CA ALA A 65 -0.55 -22.30 -30.00
C ALA A 65 -0.55 -22.40 -28.46
N ASN A 66 -0.02 -23.48 -27.92
CA ASN A 66 0.29 -23.56 -26.49
C ASN A 66 1.22 -22.42 -26.09
N SER A 67 0.92 -21.72 -25.02
CA SER A 67 1.60 -20.49 -24.63
C SER A 67 1.86 -20.45 -23.13
N THR A 68 2.91 -19.74 -22.74
CA THR A 68 3.15 -19.36 -21.35
C THR A 68 2.92 -17.86 -21.21
N LEU A 69 2.10 -17.49 -20.23
CA LEU A 69 1.85 -16.11 -19.84
C LEU A 69 2.62 -15.80 -18.57
N TYR A 70 3.20 -14.62 -18.52
CA TYR A 70 4.11 -14.19 -17.45
C TYR A 70 3.50 -13.06 -16.63
N ALA A 71 3.49 -13.22 -15.32
CA ALA A 71 3.03 -12.19 -14.41
C ALA A 71 4.03 -11.03 -14.33
N LYS A 72 3.54 -9.81 -14.45
CA LYS A 72 4.29 -8.59 -14.15
C LYS A 72 3.88 -8.04 -12.82
N TRP A 73 4.88 -7.63 -12.03
CA TRP A 73 4.73 -7.07 -10.70
C TRP A 73 5.37 -5.69 -10.61
N LYS A 74 4.82 -4.83 -9.79
CA LYS A 74 5.49 -3.61 -9.31
C LYS A 74 5.59 -3.66 -7.79
N GLU A 75 6.59 -3.01 -7.20
CA GLU A 75 6.69 -2.89 -5.75
C GLU A 75 5.47 -2.17 -5.18
N ASN A 76 5.00 -2.67 -4.04
CA ASN A 76 3.93 -2.03 -3.30
C ASN A 76 4.52 -1.05 -2.29
N ASN A 77 4.49 0.23 -2.62
CA ASN A 77 5.01 1.31 -1.79
C ASN A 77 3.91 2.05 -1.01
N GLU A 78 2.71 1.47 -0.93
CA GLU A 78 1.54 2.12 -0.35
C GLU A 78 1.24 1.63 1.06
N ILE A 79 0.93 2.58 1.94
CA ILE A 79 0.31 2.33 3.23
C ILE A 79 -1.12 2.88 3.13
N ILE A 80 -2.11 2.02 3.38
CA ILE A 80 -3.53 2.39 3.26
C ILE A 80 -4.20 2.28 4.62
N LEU A 81 -4.81 3.37 5.05
CA LEU A 81 -5.56 3.47 6.30
C LEU A 81 -7.01 3.82 6.00
N THR A 82 -7.93 3.19 6.70
CA THR A 82 -9.36 3.51 6.61
C THR A 82 -9.82 4.13 7.92
N ILE A 83 -10.50 5.28 7.85
CA ILE A 83 -11.03 5.95 9.04
C ILE A 83 -11.98 5.00 9.78
N GLY A 84 -11.78 4.88 11.08
CA GLY A 84 -12.56 3.99 11.94
C GLY A 84 -12.16 2.50 11.90
N SER A 85 -11.24 2.10 11.03
CA SER A 85 -10.75 0.71 10.93
C SER A 85 -9.41 0.53 11.65
N ARG A 86 -9.29 -0.55 12.41
CA ARG A 86 -8.02 -0.96 13.01
C ARG A 86 -7.11 -1.72 12.03
N LYS A 87 -7.63 -2.08 10.85
CA LYS A 87 -6.85 -2.74 9.82
C LYS A 87 -6.12 -1.71 8.99
N ILE A 88 -4.82 -1.92 8.82
CA ILE A 88 -3.94 -1.07 8.03
C ILE A 88 -3.24 -1.98 7.01
N SER A 89 -3.23 -1.58 5.75
CA SER A 89 -2.41 -2.24 4.74
C SER A 89 -1.06 -1.53 4.67
N VAL A 90 0.01 -2.26 4.92
CA VAL A 90 1.39 -1.77 4.80
C VAL A 90 2.08 -2.58 3.72
N PHE A 91 2.33 -1.96 2.56
CA PHE A 91 2.98 -2.59 1.40
C PHE A 91 2.30 -3.91 0.97
N GLY A 92 0.95 -3.92 0.98
CA GLY A 92 0.14 -5.09 0.64
C GLY A 92 -0.07 -6.09 1.76
N ARG A 93 0.55 -5.90 2.94
CA ARG A 93 0.35 -6.73 4.11
C ARG A 93 -0.66 -6.10 5.06
N GLU A 94 -1.72 -6.83 5.41
CA GLU A 94 -2.68 -6.37 6.41
C GLU A 94 -2.10 -6.51 7.82
N ILE A 95 -2.11 -5.41 8.57
CA ILE A 95 -1.69 -5.33 9.96
C ILE A 95 -2.87 -4.83 10.79
N LYS A 96 -3.10 -5.44 11.94
CA LYS A 96 -4.09 -4.96 12.91
C LYS A 96 -3.43 -4.02 13.89
N ASN A 97 -3.90 -2.77 13.94
CA ASN A 97 -3.46 -1.79 14.92
C ASN A 97 -4.38 -1.79 16.16
N ASP A 98 -3.88 -1.30 17.27
CA ASP A 98 -4.63 -1.22 18.53
C ASP A 98 -5.80 -0.25 18.45
N VAL A 99 -5.62 0.83 17.71
CA VAL A 99 -6.60 1.90 17.53
C VAL A 99 -6.78 2.24 16.06
N ALA A 100 -7.96 2.77 15.74
CA ALA A 100 -8.28 3.24 14.40
C ALA A 100 -7.84 4.69 14.19
N PRO A 101 -7.49 5.08 12.95
CA PRO A 101 -7.35 6.49 12.60
C PRO A 101 -8.70 7.19 12.73
N LYS A 102 -8.67 8.48 13.07
CA LYS A 102 -9.87 9.32 13.19
C LYS A 102 -9.63 10.72 12.67
N ILE A 103 -10.70 11.42 12.36
CA ILE A 103 -10.65 12.81 11.92
C ILE A 103 -10.95 13.72 13.12
N VAL A 104 -10.06 14.68 13.36
CA VAL A 104 -10.22 15.73 14.37
C VAL A 104 -9.89 17.06 13.70
N ASN A 105 -10.81 18.02 13.74
CA ASN A 105 -10.68 19.34 13.10
C ASN A 105 -10.25 19.21 11.61
N ASP A 106 -10.95 18.36 10.86
CA ASP A 106 -10.69 18.06 9.45
C ASP A 106 -9.27 17.50 9.15
N ARG A 107 -8.59 16.96 10.16
CA ARG A 107 -7.29 16.32 10.02
C ARG A 107 -7.33 14.85 10.44
N THR A 108 -6.70 14.01 9.64
CA THR A 108 -6.54 12.59 10.00
C THR A 108 -5.48 12.46 11.09
N MET A 109 -5.89 11.91 12.21
CA MET A 109 -5.04 11.66 13.38
C MET A 109 -4.89 10.16 13.59
N LEU A 110 -3.67 9.70 13.85
CA LEU A 110 -3.36 8.29 14.05
C LEU A 110 -2.21 8.15 15.07
N PRO A 111 -2.17 7.06 15.85
CA PRO A 111 -0.94 6.61 16.48
C PRO A 111 0.11 6.31 15.42
N ILE A 112 1.07 7.20 15.27
CA ILE A 112 1.93 7.31 14.08
C ILE A 112 3.03 6.26 13.98
N ARG A 113 3.32 5.52 15.06
CA ARG A 113 4.47 4.60 15.09
C ARG A 113 4.55 3.69 13.86
N ILE A 114 3.44 3.01 13.54
CA ILE A 114 3.42 2.06 12.43
C ILE A 114 3.71 2.73 11.08
N VAL A 115 3.22 3.94 10.86
CA VAL A 115 3.46 4.69 9.62
C VAL A 115 4.91 5.18 9.58
N ALA A 116 5.38 5.82 10.64
CA ALA A 116 6.75 6.35 10.69
C ALA A 116 7.80 5.24 10.55
N GLU A 117 7.63 4.12 11.25
CA GLU A 117 8.55 2.98 11.15
C GLU A 117 8.51 2.34 9.75
N SER A 118 7.32 2.22 9.14
CA SER A 118 7.19 1.72 7.76
C SER A 118 7.86 2.63 6.73
N LEU A 119 7.92 3.93 7.01
CA LEU A 119 8.65 4.90 6.19
C LEU A 119 10.15 4.97 6.50
N GLY A 120 10.65 4.12 7.40
CA GLY A 120 12.06 4.04 7.76
C GLY A 120 12.48 4.95 8.91
N GLY A 121 11.53 5.50 9.65
CA GLY A 121 11.77 6.30 10.84
C GLY A 121 11.75 5.48 12.12
N THR A 122 12.18 6.10 13.22
CA THR A 122 12.03 5.60 14.59
C THR A 122 11.17 6.57 15.39
N VAL A 123 10.42 6.06 16.35
CA VAL A 123 9.52 6.87 17.19
C VAL A 123 9.85 6.64 18.65
N THR A 124 10.22 7.70 19.36
CA THR A 124 10.50 7.66 20.79
C THR A 124 9.59 8.63 21.54
N TRP A 125 9.24 8.27 22.77
CA TRP A 125 8.41 9.05 23.67
C TRP A 125 9.21 9.50 24.89
N ASN A 126 9.11 10.81 25.21
CA ASN A 126 9.61 11.36 26.45
C ASN A 126 8.43 11.82 27.32
N GLY A 127 8.19 11.09 28.41
CA GLY A 127 7.05 11.35 29.29
C GLY A 127 7.18 12.62 30.13
N GLU A 128 8.39 13.02 30.50
CA GLU A 128 8.62 14.26 31.26
C GLU A 128 8.33 15.50 30.44
N LEU A 129 8.76 15.48 29.16
CA LEU A 129 8.54 16.57 28.23
C LEU A 129 7.21 16.47 27.48
N GLN A 130 6.46 15.39 27.68
CA GLN A 130 5.24 15.11 26.89
C GLN A 130 5.48 15.25 25.39
N ARG A 131 6.58 14.66 24.91
CA ARG A 131 7.08 14.88 23.55
C ARG A 131 7.39 13.59 22.83
N VAL A 132 6.95 13.54 21.56
CA VAL A 132 7.33 12.52 20.60
C VAL A 132 8.49 13.00 19.76
N THR A 133 9.49 12.16 19.58
CA THR A 133 10.58 12.36 18.62
C THR A 133 10.47 11.32 17.52
N ILE A 134 10.45 11.76 16.28
CA ILE A 134 10.50 10.91 15.09
C ILE A 134 11.81 11.23 14.37
N GLN A 135 12.61 10.19 14.10
CA GLN A 135 13.90 10.34 13.43
C GLN A 135 13.98 9.43 12.20
N LYS A 136 14.41 9.99 11.07
CA LYS A 136 14.73 9.25 9.85
C LYS A 136 16.03 9.78 9.26
N GLY A 137 17.09 8.97 9.33
CA GLY A 137 18.42 9.45 8.94
C GLY A 137 18.86 10.67 9.79
N ALA A 138 19.16 11.77 9.14
CA ALA A 138 19.51 13.03 9.78
C ALA A 138 18.29 13.89 10.16
N ASP A 139 17.09 13.56 9.66
CA ASP A 139 15.88 14.34 9.91
C ASP A 139 15.26 13.99 11.26
N VAL A 140 14.93 15.01 12.03
CA VAL A 140 14.34 14.90 13.37
C VAL A 140 13.10 15.77 13.46
N ILE A 141 11.97 15.15 13.86
CA ILE A 141 10.71 15.82 14.12
C ILE A 141 10.42 15.73 15.60
N LEU A 142 10.18 16.88 16.24
CA LEU A 142 9.80 16.98 17.65
C LEU A 142 8.37 17.50 17.75
N ILE A 143 7.48 16.76 18.42
CA ILE A 143 6.09 17.14 18.62
C ILE A 143 5.75 17.03 20.10
N THR A 144 5.36 18.14 20.71
CA THR A 144 4.90 18.18 22.10
C THR A 144 3.37 18.07 22.13
N ILE A 145 2.85 17.25 23.04
CA ILE A 145 1.39 17.07 23.23
C ILE A 145 0.73 18.41 23.53
N GLY A 146 -0.37 18.71 22.83
CA GLY A 146 -1.15 19.94 23.00
C GLY A 146 -0.55 21.19 22.35
N ALA A 147 0.67 21.12 21.82
CA ALA A 147 1.28 22.24 21.12
C ALA A 147 0.81 22.31 19.65
N ASP A 148 0.59 23.51 19.16
CA ASP A 148 0.27 23.79 17.76
C ASP A 148 1.51 23.98 16.88
N THR A 149 2.69 23.81 17.46
CA THR A 149 3.98 23.98 16.79
C THR A 149 4.84 22.74 16.99
N ALA A 150 5.33 22.19 15.90
CA ALA A 150 6.35 21.14 15.86
C ALA A 150 7.70 21.74 15.46
N TYR A 151 8.77 20.98 15.66
CA TYR A 151 10.10 21.36 15.19
C TYR A 151 10.63 20.30 14.24
N VAL A 152 11.02 20.74 13.05
CA VAL A 152 11.67 19.90 12.03
C VAL A 152 13.10 20.38 11.87
N ASN A 153 14.07 19.57 12.27
CA ASN A 153 15.49 19.91 12.25
C ASN A 153 15.78 21.27 12.95
N GLY A 154 15.10 21.51 14.07
CA GLY A 154 15.21 22.75 14.84
C GLY A 154 14.39 23.92 14.32
N THR A 155 13.75 23.81 13.17
CA THR A 155 12.89 24.86 12.59
C THR A 155 11.45 24.67 13.06
N ALA A 156 10.83 25.72 13.59
CA ALA A 156 9.43 25.68 14.03
C ALA A 156 8.48 25.62 12.83
N VAL A 157 7.53 24.70 12.90
CA VAL A 157 6.45 24.51 11.90
C VAL A 157 5.12 24.47 12.62
N LYS A 158 4.17 25.30 12.18
CA LYS A 158 2.83 25.32 12.74
C LYS A 158 2.04 24.12 12.28
N LEU A 159 1.36 23.43 13.23
CA LEU A 159 0.48 22.33 12.98
C LEU A 159 -0.97 22.81 12.82
N ASP A 160 -1.70 22.22 11.88
CA ASP A 160 -3.14 22.47 11.73
C ASP A 160 -3.96 21.78 12.84
N ALA A 161 -3.43 20.72 13.44
CA ALA A 161 -4.02 20.01 14.56
C ALA A 161 -2.92 19.60 15.55
N ALA A 162 -3.12 19.92 16.83
CA ALA A 162 -2.19 19.53 17.89
C ALA A 162 -2.26 18.02 18.15
N ALA A 163 -1.13 17.42 18.52
CA ALA A 163 -1.08 16.05 19.00
C ALA A 163 -1.82 15.94 20.35
N PHE A 164 -2.46 14.81 20.59
CA PHE A 164 -3.18 14.54 21.84
C PHE A 164 -3.02 13.08 22.28
N VAL A 165 -3.31 12.79 23.54
CA VAL A 165 -3.36 11.43 24.08
C VAL A 165 -4.80 11.02 24.33
N GLU A 166 -5.16 9.83 23.88
CA GLU A 166 -6.46 9.21 24.14
C GLU A 166 -6.25 7.71 24.37
N ASN A 167 -6.82 7.18 25.44
CA ASN A 167 -6.72 5.76 25.80
C ASN A 167 -5.25 5.24 25.83
N GLY A 168 -4.32 6.07 26.34
CA GLY A 168 -2.90 5.73 26.40
C GLY A 168 -2.17 5.70 25.06
N ARG A 169 -2.78 6.19 23.98
CA ARG A 169 -2.17 6.31 22.65
C ARG A 169 -2.03 7.78 22.26
N THR A 170 -0.87 8.11 21.71
CA THR A 170 -0.59 9.45 21.20
C THR A 170 -1.03 9.54 19.73
N TYR A 171 -1.96 10.44 19.46
CA TYR A 171 -2.43 10.74 18.12
C TYR A 171 -1.69 11.93 17.54
N LEU A 172 -1.19 11.79 16.32
CA LEU A 172 -0.39 12.77 15.62
C LEU A 172 -0.99 13.10 14.26
N PRO A 173 -0.77 14.33 13.73
CA PRO A 173 -1.25 14.72 12.41
C PRO A 173 -0.52 13.94 11.32
N LEU A 174 -1.26 13.03 10.66
CA LEU A 174 -0.71 12.04 9.74
C LEU A 174 -0.03 12.66 8.52
N ARG A 175 -0.69 13.61 7.85
CA ARG A 175 -0.16 14.23 6.62
C ARG A 175 1.15 14.94 6.88
N PHE A 176 1.19 15.80 7.89
CA PHE A 176 2.40 16.54 8.24
C PHE A 176 3.60 15.62 8.44
N ILE A 177 3.43 14.56 9.23
CA ILE A 177 4.53 13.63 9.54
C ILE A 177 4.93 12.83 8.30
N SER A 178 3.95 12.28 7.57
CA SER A 178 4.22 11.48 6.39
C SER A 178 4.95 12.27 5.30
N GLU A 179 4.50 13.49 5.01
CA GLU A 179 5.15 14.37 4.03
C GLU A 179 6.55 14.81 4.48
N THR A 180 6.72 15.09 5.77
CA THR A 180 8.05 15.43 6.32
C THR A 180 9.02 14.26 6.22
N LEU A 181 8.52 13.02 6.29
CA LEU A 181 9.32 11.81 6.07
C LEU A 181 9.51 11.46 4.59
N GLY A 182 9.08 12.31 3.67
CA GLY A 182 9.29 12.17 2.24
C GLY A 182 8.22 11.37 1.49
N ALA A 183 7.09 11.07 2.13
CA ALA A 183 5.98 10.36 1.51
C ALA A 183 4.93 11.32 0.91
N GLN A 184 4.17 10.83 -0.06
CA GLN A 184 2.98 11.50 -0.58
C GLN A 184 1.74 10.99 0.13
N VAL A 185 0.74 11.86 0.34
CA VAL A 185 -0.50 11.52 1.04
C VAL A 185 -1.70 11.90 0.17
N ALA A 186 -2.57 10.93 -0.09
CA ALA A 186 -3.80 11.12 -0.84
C ALA A 186 -5.02 10.69 0.01
N TRP A 187 -6.11 11.42 -0.11
CA TRP A 187 -7.39 11.15 0.53
C TRP A 187 -8.43 10.69 -0.48
N ASN A 188 -9.15 9.60 -0.18
CA ASN A 188 -10.32 9.15 -0.94
C ASN A 188 -11.57 9.32 -0.08
N GLU A 189 -12.39 10.29 -0.46
CA GLU A 189 -13.62 10.65 0.27
C GLU A 189 -14.67 9.53 0.22
N ALA A 190 -14.81 8.85 -0.92
CA ALA A 190 -15.81 7.80 -1.10
C ALA A 190 -15.53 6.58 -0.21
N GLU A 191 -14.27 6.20 -0.10
CA GLU A 191 -13.82 5.03 0.68
C GLU A 191 -13.40 5.39 2.10
N LYS A 192 -13.31 6.67 2.44
CA LYS A 192 -12.77 7.16 3.71
C LYS A 192 -11.37 6.61 4.00
N THR A 193 -10.52 6.56 2.97
CA THR A 193 -9.16 6.03 3.07
C THR A 193 -8.12 7.11 2.87
N VAL A 194 -7.00 6.92 3.55
CA VAL A 194 -5.75 7.66 3.31
C VAL A 194 -4.74 6.70 2.71
N THR A 195 -4.15 7.07 1.58
CA THR A 195 -3.05 6.35 0.96
C THR A 195 -1.78 7.17 1.11
N ILE A 196 -0.77 6.55 1.71
CA ILE A 196 0.58 7.11 1.88
C ILE A 196 1.49 6.35 0.94
N THR A 197 2.14 7.05 0.03
CA THR A 197 3.06 6.45 -0.95
C THR A 197 4.50 6.87 -0.63
N LYS A 198 5.36 5.87 -0.43
CA LYS A 198 6.78 6.04 -0.15
C LYS A 198 7.58 6.44 -1.39
#